data_aa0c53634ff23288e4c192be4621e946
#
_entry.id   aa0c53634ff23288e4c192be4621e946
#
_cell.length_a   1.000
_cell.length_b   1.000
_cell.length_c   1.000
_cell.angle_alpha   90.00
_cell.angle_beta   90.00
_cell.angle_gamma   90.00
#
_symmetry.space_group_name_H-M   'P 1'
#
loop_
_entity.id
_entity.type
_entity.pdbx_description
1 polymer ?
#
loop_
_entity_poly.entity_id
_entity_poly.type
_entity_poly.pdbx_seq_one_letter_code
_entity_poly.pdbx_strand_id
1 'polypeptide(L)'
;ENSKTYKIVLTMKATAIFDAEILETEGAATRTTIGDVSLTTSYQEFTFYFIGTGNYDLFIHRKFGQTAGQNQQILISNVSVKEVPHWTLASKWSIEGDSARLISNDSNGSGLYQDNIFSANKTYLITFDAVVREGEAKVEKGGGQILQRIDQTGSYSVYLRTVGADAGVTRLYFNRLTSIADVSISNIVAKQVDPNSDWTVVDSDTNNYVEFTEGFARLKFLNTSPIIKLETSTQILQANQTYKLVVDVYDVTSGEIKIDGSGIQEYFNTEGVTTRYITPTGNTPLRFYRNTANVDITLASVSVQQIS
;
A
#
# COMPACT_ATOMS: atom_id res chain seq x y z
N GLU A 1 -10.32 21.17 -2.38
CA GLU A 1 -10.85 20.89 -1.03
C GLU A 1 -9.72 20.95 0.00
N ASN A 2 -10.06 21.33 1.23
CA ASN A 2 -9.08 21.45 2.32
C ASN A 2 -8.39 20.13 2.64
N SER A 3 -7.06 20.19 2.85
CA SER A 3 -6.21 19.06 3.24
C SER A 3 -6.12 17.90 2.24
N LYS A 4 -6.64 18.08 1.04
CA LYS A 4 -6.45 17.12 -0.06
C LYS A 4 -5.25 17.49 -0.91
N THR A 5 -4.52 16.49 -1.38
CA THR A 5 -3.40 16.69 -2.31
C THR A 5 -3.88 16.57 -3.75
N TYR A 6 -3.46 17.50 -4.58
CA TYR A 6 -3.83 17.54 -5.99
C TYR A 6 -2.59 17.54 -6.89
N LYS A 7 -2.68 16.85 -8.01
CA LYS A 7 -1.78 16.99 -9.17
C LYS A 7 -2.48 17.86 -10.20
N ILE A 8 -1.84 18.96 -10.58
CA ILE A 8 -2.29 19.82 -11.68
C ILE A 8 -1.35 19.61 -12.85
N VAL A 9 -1.91 19.37 -14.03
CA VAL A 9 -1.16 19.37 -15.30
C VAL A 9 -1.77 20.44 -16.18
N LEU A 10 -0.95 21.41 -16.59
CA LEU A 10 -1.35 22.51 -17.45
C LEU A 10 -0.52 22.50 -18.73
N THR A 11 -1.16 22.53 -19.89
CA THR A 11 -0.46 22.77 -21.15
C THR A 11 -0.76 24.19 -21.62
N MET A 12 0.22 25.06 -21.56
CA MET A 12 0.06 26.50 -21.78
C MET A 12 1.15 27.08 -22.66
N LYS A 13 0.82 28.20 -23.31
CA LYS A 13 1.77 29.10 -23.97
C LYS A 13 1.33 30.54 -23.78
N ALA A 14 2.18 31.48 -24.16
CA ALA A 14 1.81 32.89 -24.21
C ALA A 14 1.99 33.46 -25.62
N THR A 15 1.37 34.62 -25.90
CA THR A 15 1.61 35.36 -27.14
C THR A 15 2.95 36.09 -27.15
N ALA A 16 3.57 36.30 -25.99
CA ALA A 16 4.92 36.82 -25.79
C ALA A 16 5.50 36.17 -24.50
N ILE A 17 6.80 36.17 -24.35
CA ILE A 17 7.48 35.61 -23.16
C ILE A 17 7.14 36.45 -21.91
N PHE A 18 6.59 35.84 -20.89
CA PHE A 18 6.38 36.42 -19.57
C PHE A 18 6.14 35.32 -18.52
N ASP A 19 6.25 35.68 -17.24
CA ASP A 19 5.99 34.74 -16.15
C ASP A 19 4.50 34.76 -15.74
N ALA A 20 3.95 33.57 -15.57
CA ALA A 20 2.62 33.35 -15.00
C ALA A 20 2.74 32.74 -13.61
N GLU A 21 1.74 33.00 -12.78
CA GLU A 21 1.60 32.47 -11.44
C GLU A 21 0.31 31.62 -11.37
N ILE A 22 0.42 30.48 -10.76
CA ILE A 22 -0.68 29.55 -10.51
C ILE A 22 -1.00 29.62 -9.02
N LEU A 23 -2.24 29.94 -8.69
CA LEU A 23 -2.71 30.19 -7.33
C LEU A 23 -3.91 29.31 -6.98
N GLU A 24 -4.03 28.99 -5.69
CA GLU A 24 -5.30 28.68 -5.05
C GLU A 24 -5.85 29.97 -4.44
N THR A 25 -7.10 30.30 -4.69
CA THR A 25 -7.68 31.57 -4.23
C THR A 25 -9.16 31.48 -3.87
N GLU A 26 -9.56 32.23 -2.82
CA GLU A 26 -10.95 32.61 -2.53
C GLU A 26 -11.12 34.11 -2.86
N GLY A 27 -11.34 34.39 -4.15
CA GLY A 27 -11.43 35.76 -4.61
C GLY A 27 -10.14 36.58 -4.41
N ALA A 28 -10.27 37.83 -3.96
CA ALA A 28 -9.13 38.73 -3.76
C ALA A 28 -8.48 38.61 -2.37
N ALA A 29 -9.13 37.93 -1.42
CA ALA A 29 -8.76 37.99 0.00
C ALA A 29 -7.72 36.94 0.40
N THR A 30 -7.76 35.75 -0.19
CA THR A 30 -6.84 34.66 0.14
C THR A 30 -6.18 34.17 -1.13
N ARG A 31 -4.83 34.21 -1.17
CA ARG A 31 -4.03 33.76 -2.31
C ARG A 31 -2.88 32.91 -1.81
N THR A 32 -2.82 31.67 -2.25
CA THR A 32 -1.71 30.76 -1.98
C THR A 32 -1.07 30.37 -3.29
N THR A 33 0.21 30.72 -3.47
CA THR A 33 0.96 30.39 -4.69
C THR A 33 1.21 28.88 -4.73
N ILE A 34 0.75 28.24 -5.81
CA ILE A 34 1.03 26.83 -6.13
C ILE A 34 2.36 26.75 -6.89
N GLY A 35 2.58 27.65 -7.81
CA GLY A 35 3.84 27.72 -8.56
C GLY A 35 3.91 28.86 -9.55
N ASP A 36 5.13 29.15 -10.00
CA ASP A 36 5.46 30.12 -11.03
C ASP A 36 5.99 29.41 -12.27
N VAL A 37 5.69 29.93 -13.45
CA VAL A 37 6.19 29.41 -14.73
C VAL A 37 6.57 30.53 -15.68
N SER A 38 7.66 30.35 -16.42
CA SER A 38 8.02 31.23 -17.54
C SER A 38 7.39 30.70 -18.81
N LEU A 39 6.39 31.39 -19.33
CA LEU A 39 5.68 31.03 -20.55
C LEU A 39 6.44 31.50 -21.79
N THR A 40 6.50 30.61 -22.79
CA THR A 40 7.02 30.91 -24.11
C THR A 40 5.90 30.97 -25.16
N THR A 41 6.24 31.24 -26.41
CA THR A 41 5.29 31.24 -27.53
C THR A 41 4.94 29.84 -28.03
N SER A 42 5.60 28.79 -27.50
CA SER A 42 5.29 27.38 -27.77
C SER A 42 4.56 26.75 -26.61
N TYR A 43 3.66 25.80 -26.86
CA TYR A 43 3.02 25.04 -25.81
C TYR A 43 4.03 24.24 -25.01
N GLN A 44 3.94 24.36 -23.69
CA GLN A 44 4.74 23.65 -22.71
C GLN A 44 3.80 23.01 -21.69
N GLU A 45 4.18 21.84 -21.18
CA GLU A 45 3.47 21.18 -20.11
C GLU A 45 4.13 21.50 -18.77
N PHE A 46 3.30 21.86 -17.80
CA PHE A 46 3.69 22.18 -16.43
C PHE A 46 2.91 21.26 -15.48
N THR A 47 3.62 20.67 -14.53
CA THR A 47 3.03 19.83 -13.49
C THR A 47 3.29 20.43 -12.13
N PHE A 48 2.25 20.53 -11.31
CA PHE A 48 2.32 20.98 -9.93
C PHE A 48 1.64 20.01 -9.00
N TYR A 49 2.12 19.95 -7.78
CA TYR A 49 1.45 19.28 -6.67
C TYR A 49 1.22 20.29 -5.56
N PHE A 50 0.03 20.28 -4.97
CA PHE A 50 -0.28 21.16 -3.84
C PHE A 50 -1.28 20.50 -2.90
N ILE A 51 -1.29 20.96 -1.66
CA ILE A 51 -2.30 20.60 -0.67
C ILE A 51 -3.30 21.73 -0.62
N GLY A 52 -4.57 21.44 -0.88
CA GLY A 52 -5.64 22.43 -0.81
C GLY A 52 -5.77 23.01 0.60
N THR A 53 -5.83 24.32 0.72
CA THR A 53 -5.97 25.04 1.99
C THR A 53 -7.43 25.35 2.33
N GLY A 54 -8.35 25.16 1.36
CA GLY A 54 -9.78 25.36 1.51
C GLY A 54 -10.56 24.82 0.31
N ASN A 55 -11.81 25.24 0.18
CA ASN A 55 -12.64 24.99 -1.00
C ASN A 55 -12.52 26.19 -1.94
N TYR A 56 -11.37 26.31 -2.61
CA TYR A 56 -10.99 27.47 -3.37
C TYR A 56 -10.88 27.17 -4.86
N ASP A 57 -10.76 28.23 -5.66
CA ASP A 57 -10.61 28.15 -7.10
C ASP A 57 -9.12 28.07 -7.52
N LEU A 58 -8.85 27.38 -8.63
CA LEU A 58 -7.57 27.44 -9.31
C LEU A 58 -7.54 28.70 -10.18
N PHE A 59 -6.57 29.56 -9.97
CA PHE A 59 -6.41 30.80 -10.68
C PHE A 59 -5.05 30.88 -11.37
N ILE A 60 -5.06 31.26 -12.65
CA ILE A 60 -3.85 31.40 -13.47
C ILE A 60 -3.81 32.83 -13.99
N HIS A 61 -2.76 33.54 -13.67
CA HIS A 61 -2.59 34.89 -14.13
C HIS A 61 -1.13 35.24 -14.40
N ARG A 62 -0.88 36.42 -14.98
CA ARG A 62 0.45 36.96 -15.11
C ARG A 62 1.03 37.26 -13.71
N LYS A 63 2.27 36.90 -13.49
CA LYS A 63 2.95 37.15 -12.20
C LYS A 63 2.93 38.62 -11.83
N PHE A 64 2.69 38.92 -10.56
CA PHE A 64 2.67 40.28 -10.04
C PHE A 64 4.05 40.98 -10.24
N GLY A 65 3.99 42.30 -10.48
CA GLY A 65 5.18 43.12 -10.62
C GLY A 65 5.82 43.15 -12.03
N GLN A 66 5.29 42.34 -12.96
CA GLN A 66 5.75 42.42 -14.35
C GLN A 66 5.02 43.52 -15.12
N THR A 67 5.79 44.29 -15.91
CA THR A 67 5.19 45.29 -16.81
C THR A 67 4.41 44.60 -17.94
N ALA A 68 3.11 44.88 -18.02
CA ALA A 68 2.31 44.34 -19.09
C ALA A 68 2.68 44.98 -20.42
N GLY A 69 3.13 44.15 -21.38
CA GLY A 69 2.97 44.48 -22.78
C GLY A 69 1.47 44.50 -23.17
N GLN A 70 1.07 45.42 -24.03
CA GLN A 70 -0.31 45.42 -24.53
C GLN A 70 -0.59 44.12 -25.30
N ASN A 71 -1.76 43.52 -25.10
CA ASN A 71 -2.24 42.32 -25.80
C ASN A 71 -1.50 41.00 -25.49
N GLN A 72 -0.84 40.87 -24.33
CA GLN A 72 -0.31 39.58 -23.89
C GLN A 72 -1.43 38.67 -23.41
N GLN A 73 -1.46 37.45 -23.92
CA GLN A 73 -2.48 36.44 -23.61
C GLN A 73 -1.82 35.14 -23.17
N ILE A 74 -2.44 34.45 -22.23
CA ILE A 74 -2.17 33.06 -21.90
C ILE A 74 -3.17 32.19 -22.70
N LEU A 75 -2.64 31.24 -23.47
CA LEU A 75 -3.42 30.27 -24.21
C LEU A 75 -3.25 28.91 -23.53
N ILE A 76 -4.35 28.33 -23.09
CA ILE A 76 -4.37 27.07 -22.35
C ILE A 76 -5.03 26.01 -23.26
N SER A 77 -4.31 24.92 -23.57
CA SER A 77 -4.83 23.82 -24.36
C SER A 77 -5.29 22.62 -23.53
N ASN A 78 -4.76 22.48 -22.31
CA ASN A 78 -5.16 21.43 -21.41
C ASN A 78 -5.07 21.90 -19.94
N VAL A 79 -6.09 21.51 -19.16
CA VAL A 79 -6.11 21.65 -17.71
C VAL A 79 -6.58 20.32 -17.13
N SER A 80 -5.75 19.69 -16.32
CA SER A 80 -6.10 18.49 -15.57
C SER A 80 -5.83 18.73 -14.10
N VAL A 81 -6.84 18.63 -13.26
CA VAL A 81 -6.72 18.68 -11.79
C VAL A 81 -7.23 17.34 -11.28
N LYS A 82 -6.36 16.56 -10.65
CA LYS A 82 -6.71 15.26 -10.09
C LYS A 82 -6.31 15.22 -8.63
N GLU A 83 -7.23 14.78 -7.78
CA GLU A 83 -6.88 14.37 -6.44
C GLU A 83 -5.91 13.18 -6.53
N VAL A 84 -4.76 13.32 -5.88
CA VAL A 84 -3.82 12.20 -5.74
C VAL A 84 -4.04 11.54 -4.39
N PRO A 85 -3.81 10.21 -4.25
CA PRO A 85 -4.06 9.51 -3.01
C PRO A 85 -3.46 10.24 -1.82
N HIS A 86 -4.25 10.33 -0.74
CA HIS A 86 -3.98 11.18 0.42
C HIS A 86 -2.68 10.85 1.17
N TRP A 87 -1.56 11.34 0.67
CA TRP A 87 -0.35 11.39 1.45
C TRP A 87 -0.34 12.64 2.31
N THR A 88 -0.23 12.47 3.61
CA THR A 88 0.02 13.58 4.53
C THR A 88 1.51 13.83 4.60
N LEU A 89 1.91 15.05 4.29
CA LEU A 89 3.30 15.50 4.38
C LEU A 89 3.48 16.26 5.69
N ALA A 90 4.26 15.71 6.62
CA ALA A 90 4.74 16.48 7.76
C ALA A 90 5.91 17.39 7.33
N SER A 91 6.34 18.30 8.22
CA SER A 91 7.50 19.17 7.96
C SER A 91 8.69 18.40 7.41
N LYS A 92 9.49 19.00 6.53
CA LYS A 92 10.66 18.43 5.84
C LYS A 92 10.36 17.53 4.65
N TRP A 93 9.10 17.21 4.38
CA TRP A 93 8.67 16.56 3.17
C TRP A 93 8.08 17.58 2.20
N SER A 94 8.47 17.48 0.95
CA SER A 94 7.92 18.25 -0.17
C SER A 94 7.62 17.33 -1.34
N ILE A 95 6.72 17.75 -2.23
CA ILE A 95 6.50 17.06 -3.50
C ILE A 95 7.35 17.72 -4.58
N GLU A 96 8.20 16.96 -5.22
CA GLU A 96 9.05 17.40 -6.33
C GLU A 96 8.79 16.50 -7.55
N GLY A 97 8.08 17.02 -8.54
CA GLY A 97 7.64 16.23 -9.69
C GLY A 97 6.71 15.08 -9.28
N ASP A 98 7.06 13.86 -9.61
CA ASP A 98 6.29 12.64 -9.25
C ASP A 98 6.85 11.95 -7.98
N SER A 99 7.67 12.63 -7.19
CA SER A 99 8.27 12.09 -5.98
C SER A 99 8.02 12.96 -4.75
N ALA A 100 7.97 12.33 -3.58
CA ALA A 100 8.03 13.01 -2.30
C ALA A 100 9.48 13.04 -1.84
N ARG A 101 10.03 14.23 -1.50
CA ARG A 101 11.40 14.41 -1.04
C ARG A 101 11.46 14.81 0.41
N LEU A 102 12.24 14.08 1.16
CA LEU A 102 12.65 14.38 2.53
C LEU A 102 13.97 15.15 2.51
N ILE A 103 14.02 16.33 3.14
CA ILE A 103 15.26 17.02 3.47
C ILE A 103 15.28 17.28 4.98
N SER A 104 16.18 16.65 5.68
CA SER A 104 16.30 16.75 7.15
C SER A 104 17.75 17.06 7.55
N ASN A 105 17.93 17.95 8.52
CA ASN A 105 19.20 18.32 9.10
C ASN A 105 19.19 18.28 10.64
N ASP A 106 18.14 17.70 11.23
CA ASP A 106 17.96 17.59 12.68
C ASP A 106 17.32 16.27 13.08
N SER A 107 17.16 16.05 14.39
CA SER A 107 16.58 14.81 14.94
C SER A 107 15.08 14.83 15.13
N ASN A 108 14.35 15.90 14.72
CA ASN A 108 12.91 15.95 14.89
C ASN A 108 12.20 15.01 13.89
N GLY A 109 11.19 14.30 14.36
CA GLY A 109 10.41 13.37 13.54
C GLY A 109 9.70 14.12 12.41
N SER A 110 9.68 13.53 11.24
CA SER A 110 8.96 14.03 10.08
C SER A 110 8.56 12.88 9.19
N GLY A 111 7.30 12.79 8.81
CA GLY A 111 6.81 11.66 8.04
C GLY A 111 5.95 12.04 6.84
N LEU A 112 6.09 11.23 5.81
CA LEU A 112 5.14 11.09 4.73
C LEU A 112 4.27 9.87 5.06
N TYR A 113 2.96 10.02 5.16
CA TYR A 113 2.11 8.90 5.54
C TYR A 113 0.74 8.91 4.87
N GLN A 114 0.15 7.73 4.81
CA GLN A 114 -1.23 7.54 4.39
C GLN A 114 -1.95 6.65 5.40
N ASP A 115 -3.13 7.09 5.84
CA ASP A 115 -3.99 6.35 6.74
C ASP A 115 -4.89 5.36 5.99
N ASN A 116 -5.41 4.37 6.71
CA ASN A 116 -6.37 3.38 6.20
C ASN A 116 -5.85 2.52 5.04
N ILE A 117 -4.54 2.28 5.00
CA ILE A 117 -3.90 1.38 4.03
C ILE A 117 -4.04 -0.07 4.47
N PHE A 118 -3.87 -0.34 5.76
CA PHE A 118 -3.80 -1.70 6.28
C PHE A 118 -5.06 -2.08 7.06
N SER A 119 -5.46 -3.34 6.93
CA SER A 119 -6.45 -4.01 7.76
C SER A 119 -5.76 -5.12 8.56
N ALA A 120 -6.32 -5.49 9.72
CA ALA A 120 -5.79 -6.59 10.52
C ALA A 120 -5.89 -7.94 9.78
N ASN A 121 -4.98 -8.87 10.10
CA ASN A 121 -4.92 -10.23 9.55
C ASN A 121 -4.81 -10.28 8.02
N LYS A 122 -4.05 -9.35 7.44
CA LYS A 122 -3.81 -9.26 5.99
C LYS A 122 -2.32 -9.20 5.69
N THR A 123 -1.95 -9.62 4.49
CA THR A 123 -0.59 -9.46 3.96
C THR A 123 -0.60 -8.48 2.80
N TYR A 124 0.36 -7.58 2.80
CA TYR A 124 0.54 -6.53 1.80
C TYR A 124 1.92 -6.62 1.18
N LEU A 125 1.98 -6.42 -0.13
CA LEU A 125 3.20 -6.11 -0.84
C LEU A 125 3.28 -4.59 -1.00
N ILE A 126 4.34 -4.00 -0.45
CA ILE A 126 4.63 -2.57 -0.56
C ILE A 126 5.82 -2.42 -1.50
N THR A 127 5.63 -1.73 -2.60
CA THR A 127 6.70 -1.40 -3.55
C THR A 127 6.86 0.10 -3.66
N PHE A 128 8.09 0.56 -3.85
CA PHE A 128 8.41 1.97 -4.09
C PHE A 128 9.81 2.10 -4.67
N ASP A 129 10.08 3.24 -5.29
CA ASP A 129 11.42 3.62 -5.71
C ASP A 129 11.99 4.69 -4.78
N ALA A 130 13.29 4.63 -4.52
CA ALA A 130 13.99 5.63 -3.72
C ALA A 130 15.23 6.16 -4.42
N VAL A 131 15.49 7.45 -4.25
CA VAL A 131 16.76 8.10 -4.59
C VAL A 131 17.35 8.63 -3.29
N VAL A 132 18.43 8.01 -2.82
CA VAL A 132 19.15 8.40 -1.61
C VAL A 132 20.36 9.25 -2.01
N ARG A 133 20.39 10.49 -1.57
CA ARG A 133 21.51 11.42 -1.79
C ARG A 133 22.36 11.56 -0.54
N GLU A 134 21.74 11.50 0.64
CA GLU A 134 22.41 11.57 1.94
C GLU A 134 21.58 10.91 3.03
N GLY A 135 22.24 10.25 3.99
CA GLY A 135 21.62 9.63 5.15
C GLY A 135 20.68 8.48 4.83
N GLU A 136 19.72 8.25 5.70
CA GLU A 136 18.80 7.12 5.61
C GLU A 136 17.35 7.54 5.92
N ALA A 137 16.41 6.95 5.20
CA ALA A 137 15.00 6.93 5.55
C ALA A 137 14.57 5.50 5.93
N LYS A 138 13.33 5.34 6.34
CA LYS A 138 12.70 4.05 6.63
C LYS A 138 11.26 4.04 6.18
N VAL A 139 10.75 2.87 5.83
CA VAL A 139 9.32 2.61 5.76
C VAL A 139 8.90 1.83 6.99
N GLU A 140 7.78 2.21 7.57
CA GLU A 140 7.26 1.61 8.79
C GLU A 140 5.73 1.50 8.76
N LYS A 141 5.22 0.54 9.50
CA LYS A 141 3.81 0.44 9.87
C LYS A 141 3.56 1.40 11.03
N GLY A 142 2.39 2.02 11.08
CA GLY A 142 1.96 2.81 12.25
C GLY A 142 2.25 2.08 13.55
N GLY A 143 2.68 2.81 14.59
CA GLY A 143 3.18 2.23 15.84
C GLY A 143 4.70 2.02 15.89
N GLY A 144 5.45 2.39 14.82
CA GLY A 144 6.91 2.47 14.83
C GLY A 144 7.65 1.19 14.45
N GLN A 145 6.95 0.16 13.98
CA GLN A 145 7.61 -1.04 13.45
C GLN A 145 8.26 -0.73 12.10
N ILE A 146 9.60 -0.78 12.06
CA ILE A 146 10.36 -0.60 10.83
C ILE A 146 10.18 -1.86 9.96
N LEU A 147 9.74 -1.65 8.72
CA LEU A 147 9.59 -2.70 7.71
C LEU A 147 10.85 -2.81 6.87
N GLN A 148 11.43 -1.67 6.47
CA GLN A 148 12.61 -1.60 5.63
C GLN A 148 13.40 -0.32 5.88
N ARG A 149 14.72 -0.42 5.90
CA ARG A 149 15.63 0.72 5.80
C ARG A 149 15.81 1.13 4.34
N ILE A 150 15.95 2.43 4.11
CA ILE A 150 16.15 3.02 2.79
C ILE A 150 17.47 3.78 2.85
N ASP A 151 18.55 3.08 2.52
CA ASP A 151 19.95 3.53 2.62
C ASP A 151 20.66 3.57 1.27
N GLN A 152 20.01 3.11 0.21
CA GLN A 152 20.54 3.07 -1.15
C GLN A 152 19.48 3.52 -2.17
N THR A 153 19.95 4.05 -3.29
CA THR A 153 19.08 4.33 -4.45
C THR A 153 18.69 3.02 -5.13
N GLY A 154 17.39 2.84 -5.37
CA GLY A 154 16.87 1.64 -6.05
C GLY A 154 15.38 1.44 -5.82
N SER A 155 14.88 0.34 -6.37
CA SER A 155 13.50 -0.12 -6.18
C SER A 155 13.44 -1.07 -4.98
N TYR A 156 12.43 -0.89 -4.16
CA TYR A 156 12.20 -1.65 -2.93
C TYR A 156 10.91 -2.46 -3.04
N SER A 157 10.93 -3.64 -2.43
CA SER A 157 9.80 -4.56 -2.35
C SER A 157 9.76 -5.16 -0.95
N VAL A 158 8.69 -4.91 -0.20
CA VAL A 158 8.59 -5.28 1.22
C VAL A 158 7.25 -5.93 1.48
N TYR A 159 7.26 -7.11 2.08
CA TYR A 159 6.05 -7.74 2.56
C TYR A 159 5.75 -7.31 3.99
N LEU A 160 4.51 -6.91 4.24
CA LEU A 160 3.98 -6.63 5.56
C LEU A 160 2.83 -7.57 5.86
N ARG A 161 2.96 -8.33 6.93
CA ARG A 161 1.84 -9.06 7.53
C ARG A 161 1.30 -8.28 8.73
N THR A 162 0.00 -8.06 8.75
CA THR A 162 -0.73 -7.54 9.91
C THR A 162 -1.33 -8.68 10.72
N VAL A 163 -1.45 -8.50 12.03
CA VAL A 163 -2.07 -9.47 12.94
C VAL A 163 -3.31 -8.88 13.62
N GLY A 164 -4.09 -9.69 14.36
CA GLY A 164 -5.29 -9.22 15.06
C GLY A 164 -5.04 -8.05 16.00
N ALA A 165 -3.87 -8.03 16.68
CA ALA A 165 -3.44 -6.93 17.54
C ALA A 165 -3.14 -5.61 16.79
N ASP A 166 -3.03 -5.66 15.46
CA ASP A 166 -2.87 -4.47 14.61
C ASP A 166 -4.20 -3.78 14.26
N ALA A 167 -5.30 -4.20 14.85
CA ALA A 167 -6.58 -3.50 14.70
C ALA A 167 -6.41 -2.03 15.11
N GLY A 168 -6.67 -1.11 14.16
CA GLY A 168 -6.43 0.34 14.32
C GLY A 168 -5.03 0.83 13.90
N VAL A 169 -4.07 -0.05 13.62
CA VAL A 169 -2.77 0.30 13.06
C VAL A 169 -2.83 0.21 11.53
N THR A 170 -3.40 1.25 10.92
CA THR A 170 -3.78 1.23 9.49
C THR A 170 -2.83 2.02 8.59
N ARG A 171 -1.82 2.69 9.17
CA ARG A 171 -0.97 3.68 8.50
C ARG A 171 0.27 3.08 7.86
N LEU A 172 0.52 3.43 6.60
CA LEU A 172 1.83 3.32 5.96
C LEU A 172 2.59 4.62 6.15
N TYR A 173 3.85 4.54 6.60
CA TYR A 173 4.62 5.68 7.02
C TYR A 173 6.05 5.61 6.49
N PHE A 174 6.51 6.68 5.81
CA PHE A 174 7.90 6.90 5.46
C PHE A 174 8.46 7.98 6.38
N ASN A 175 9.60 7.74 6.98
CA ASN A 175 10.21 8.64 7.94
C ASN A 175 11.72 8.67 7.75
N ARG A 176 12.37 9.73 8.24
CA ARG A 176 13.83 9.73 8.36
C ARG A 176 14.29 8.65 9.35
N LEU A 177 15.47 8.12 9.14
CA LEU A 177 16.12 7.23 10.10
C LEU A 177 17.36 7.90 10.71
N THR A 178 18.14 8.65 9.94
CA THR A 178 19.27 9.45 10.40
C THR A 178 18.89 10.91 10.56
N SER A 179 19.64 11.69 11.38
CA SER A 179 19.37 13.12 11.62
C SER A 179 19.50 13.93 10.32
N ILE A 180 20.53 13.64 9.54
CA ILE A 180 20.73 14.21 8.20
C ILE A 180 20.18 13.19 7.20
N ALA A 181 19.31 13.63 6.32
CA ALA A 181 18.76 12.80 5.25
C ALA A 181 18.29 13.67 4.06
N ASP A 182 18.61 13.23 2.87
CA ASP A 182 18.06 13.72 1.59
C ASP A 182 17.66 12.51 0.75
N VAL A 183 16.36 12.18 0.79
CA VAL A 183 15.80 10.99 0.16
C VAL A 183 14.52 11.35 -0.58
N SER A 184 14.42 10.94 -1.83
CA SER A 184 13.16 11.02 -2.61
C SER A 184 12.52 9.65 -2.74
N ILE A 185 11.20 9.58 -2.58
CA ILE A 185 10.39 8.36 -2.72
C ILE A 185 9.35 8.58 -3.81
N SER A 186 9.20 7.60 -4.70
CA SER A 186 8.22 7.63 -5.79
C SER A 186 7.61 6.25 -6.03
N ASN A 187 6.60 6.17 -6.90
CA ASN A 187 5.97 4.91 -7.33
C ASN A 187 5.49 4.04 -6.16
N ILE A 188 4.98 4.66 -5.10
CA ILE A 188 4.52 3.94 -3.91
C ILE A 188 3.23 3.19 -4.23
N VAL A 189 3.27 1.88 -4.05
CA VAL A 189 2.10 0.98 -4.15
C VAL A 189 2.05 0.10 -2.91
N ALA A 190 0.90 0.05 -2.27
CA ALA A 190 0.61 -0.93 -1.23
C ALA A 190 -0.57 -1.79 -1.71
N LYS A 191 -0.31 -3.04 -2.01
CA LYS A 191 -1.29 -3.98 -2.54
C LYS A 191 -1.51 -5.12 -1.56
N GLN A 192 -2.76 -5.38 -1.19
CA GLN A 192 -3.10 -6.60 -0.47
C GLN A 192 -2.84 -7.79 -1.38
N VAL A 193 -2.08 -8.76 -0.90
CA VAL A 193 -1.67 -9.97 -1.63
C VAL A 193 -2.26 -11.24 -1.07
N ASP A 194 -3.07 -11.12 -0.02
CA ASP A 194 -3.89 -12.25 0.42
C ASP A 194 -4.71 -12.75 -0.78
N PRO A 195 -4.95 -14.05 -0.87
CA PRO A 195 -5.93 -14.50 -1.84
C PRO A 195 -7.23 -13.76 -1.61
N ASN A 196 -7.94 -13.55 -2.68
CA ASN A 196 -9.22 -12.85 -2.79
C ASN A 196 -10.16 -13.11 -1.58
N SER A 197 -11.31 -12.51 -1.56
CA SER A 197 -12.35 -12.63 -0.54
C SER A 197 -12.73 -14.08 -0.15
N ASP A 198 -12.18 -15.09 -0.83
CA ASP A 198 -12.53 -16.50 -0.63
C ASP A 198 -11.84 -17.14 0.57
N TRP A 199 -10.77 -16.51 1.10
CA TRP A 199 -10.03 -17.02 2.25
C TRP A 199 -9.93 -16.01 3.39
N THR A 200 -10.04 -16.50 4.61
CA THR A 200 -9.93 -15.71 5.83
C THR A 200 -8.90 -16.32 6.78
N VAL A 201 -8.03 -15.50 7.35
CA VAL A 201 -7.15 -15.88 8.46
C VAL A 201 -7.83 -15.49 9.77
N VAL A 202 -8.04 -16.44 10.67
CA VAL A 202 -8.70 -16.21 11.95
C VAL A 202 -7.69 -16.32 13.08
N ASP A 203 -7.75 -15.38 14.05
CA ASP A 203 -7.00 -15.39 15.32
C ASP A 203 -5.48 -15.38 15.21
N SER A 204 -4.89 -14.67 14.24
CA SER A 204 -3.43 -14.55 14.10
C SER A 204 -2.80 -13.62 15.16
N ASP A 205 -1.57 -13.95 15.57
CA ASP A 205 -0.70 -13.11 16.39
C ASP A 205 0.73 -13.03 15.81
N THR A 206 1.67 -12.43 16.53
CA THR A 206 3.05 -12.27 16.07
C THR A 206 3.83 -13.57 15.87
N ASN A 207 3.46 -14.63 16.59
CA ASN A 207 4.13 -15.93 16.60
C ASN A 207 3.36 -17.00 15.85
N ASN A 208 2.05 -16.79 15.67
CA ASN A 208 1.13 -17.73 15.07
C ASN A 208 0.36 -17.03 13.96
N TYR A 209 0.61 -17.41 12.70
CA TYR A 209 0.05 -16.67 11.58
C TYR A 209 -0.01 -17.46 10.28
N VAL A 210 -0.80 -16.97 9.34
CA VAL A 210 -0.72 -17.32 7.92
C VAL A 210 -0.20 -16.09 7.16
N GLU A 211 0.79 -16.30 6.32
CA GLU A 211 1.40 -15.28 5.47
C GLU A 211 1.23 -15.67 4.00
N PHE A 212 0.84 -14.71 3.16
CA PHE A 212 0.70 -14.93 1.73
C PHE A 212 1.80 -14.16 1.00
N THR A 213 2.64 -14.87 0.26
CA THR A 213 3.74 -14.29 -0.51
C THR A 213 3.87 -15.00 -1.85
N GLU A 214 3.96 -14.25 -2.94
CA GLU A 214 4.21 -14.80 -4.29
C GLU A 214 3.25 -15.92 -4.74
N GLY A 215 2.03 -15.91 -4.21
CA GLY A 215 1.01 -16.93 -4.52
C GLY A 215 1.02 -18.14 -3.58
N PHE A 216 1.91 -18.17 -2.59
CA PHE A 216 1.99 -19.20 -1.55
C PHE A 216 1.29 -18.77 -0.27
N ALA A 217 0.79 -19.75 0.50
CA ALA A 217 0.29 -19.55 1.86
C ALA A 217 1.19 -20.27 2.86
N ARG A 218 1.96 -19.54 3.68
CA ARG A 218 2.78 -20.09 4.75
C ARG A 218 2.02 -20.07 6.06
N LEU A 219 1.82 -21.23 6.66
CA LEU A 219 1.20 -21.40 7.97
C LEU A 219 2.31 -21.60 9.00
N LYS A 220 2.43 -20.65 9.94
CA LYS A 220 3.44 -20.68 10.99
C LYS A 220 2.82 -20.60 12.37
N PHE A 221 3.06 -21.62 13.18
CA PHE A 221 2.54 -21.73 14.54
C PHE A 221 3.66 -22.17 15.47
N LEU A 222 4.01 -21.35 16.46
CA LEU A 222 5.11 -21.61 17.40
C LEU A 222 4.64 -22.14 18.75
N ASN A 223 3.33 -22.10 19.02
CA ASN A 223 2.75 -22.57 20.29
C ASN A 223 1.32 -23.07 20.10
N THR A 224 0.71 -23.53 21.19
CA THR A 224 -0.60 -24.19 21.17
C THR A 224 -1.80 -23.23 21.30
N SER A 225 -1.58 -21.95 21.49
CA SER A 225 -2.63 -20.94 21.63
C SER A 225 -2.19 -19.63 20.97
N PRO A 226 -3.05 -18.92 20.23
CA PRO A 226 -4.43 -19.23 19.87
C PRO A 226 -4.56 -20.32 18.79
N ILE A 227 -5.78 -20.79 18.53
CA ILE A 227 -6.07 -21.72 17.42
C ILE A 227 -6.26 -20.89 16.14
N ILE A 228 -5.21 -20.78 15.35
CA ILE A 228 -5.25 -20.07 14.09
C ILE A 228 -5.75 -20.97 12.97
N LYS A 229 -6.52 -20.37 12.07
CA LYS A 229 -7.12 -21.07 10.92
C LYS A 229 -6.89 -20.28 9.66
N LEU A 230 -6.59 -20.99 8.59
CA LEU A 230 -6.84 -20.53 7.24
C LEU A 230 -8.14 -21.19 6.77
N GLU A 231 -9.19 -20.42 6.57
CA GLU A 231 -10.49 -20.98 6.18
C GLU A 231 -11.10 -20.24 4.98
N THR A 232 -11.93 -20.96 4.20
CA THR A 232 -12.72 -20.30 3.17
C THR A 232 -13.77 -19.38 3.79
N SER A 233 -13.99 -18.22 3.21
CA SER A 233 -14.91 -17.20 3.72
C SER A 233 -16.37 -17.64 3.71
N THR A 234 -16.68 -18.68 2.95
CA THR A 234 -18.00 -19.27 2.85
C THR A 234 -17.96 -20.78 3.10
N GLN A 235 -19.10 -21.36 3.42
CA GLN A 235 -19.25 -22.82 3.59
C GLN A 235 -19.31 -23.49 2.22
N ILE A 236 -18.16 -23.79 1.63
CA ILE A 236 -18.06 -24.39 0.29
C ILE A 236 -18.30 -25.90 0.29
N LEU A 237 -18.18 -26.56 1.43
CA LEU A 237 -18.43 -28.01 1.60
C LEU A 237 -19.83 -28.24 2.14
N GLN A 238 -20.67 -28.95 1.38
CA GLN A 238 -22.03 -29.26 1.75
C GLN A 238 -22.14 -30.67 2.34
N ALA A 239 -23.03 -30.84 3.30
CA ALA A 239 -23.28 -32.13 3.95
C ALA A 239 -23.58 -33.24 2.97
N ASN A 240 -22.95 -34.39 3.17
CA ASN A 240 -23.16 -35.63 2.41
C ASN A 240 -22.81 -35.52 0.91
N GLN A 241 -22.08 -34.50 0.51
CA GLN A 241 -21.51 -34.38 -0.84
C GLN A 241 -20.06 -34.84 -0.83
N THR A 242 -19.61 -35.52 -1.87
CA THR A 242 -18.23 -35.96 -1.99
C THR A 242 -17.43 -34.98 -2.81
N TYR A 243 -16.25 -34.62 -2.31
CA TYR A 243 -15.33 -33.66 -2.94
C TYR A 243 -13.98 -34.31 -3.19
N LYS A 244 -13.41 -34.02 -4.35
CA LYS A 244 -12.00 -34.23 -4.62
C LYS A 244 -11.25 -32.99 -4.12
N LEU A 245 -10.40 -33.18 -3.12
CA LEU A 245 -9.50 -32.19 -2.58
C LEU A 245 -8.08 -32.44 -3.09
N VAL A 246 -7.44 -31.45 -3.65
CA VAL A 246 -6.03 -31.49 -4.04
C VAL A 246 -5.29 -30.38 -3.31
N VAL A 247 -4.29 -30.76 -2.52
CA VAL A 247 -3.42 -29.83 -1.78
C VAL A 247 -1.99 -30.02 -2.27
N ASP A 248 -1.38 -28.94 -2.69
CA ASP A 248 0.03 -28.88 -3.05
C ASP A 248 0.81 -28.22 -1.91
N VAL A 249 1.63 -29.01 -1.22
CA VAL A 249 2.51 -28.57 -0.15
C VAL A 249 3.88 -28.26 -0.76
N TYR A 250 4.26 -26.98 -0.77
CA TYR A 250 5.51 -26.52 -1.35
C TYR A 250 6.71 -26.77 -0.46
N ASP A 251 6.58 -26.55 0.86
CA ASP A 251 7.66 -26.68 1.83
C ASP A 251 7.11 -27.14 3.18
N VAL A 252 7.86 -28.00 3.85
CA VAL A 252 7.61 -28.46 5.23
C VAL A 252 8.88 -28.25 6.04
N THR A 253 9.04 -27.08 6.61
CA THR A 253 10.15 -26.81 7.55
C THR A 253 9.93 -27.56 8.88
N SER A 254 8.68 -27.63 9.38
CA SER A 254 8.34 -28.37 10.61
C SER A 254 6.84 -28.63 10.76
N GLY A 255 6.51 -29.67 11.48
CA GLY A 255 5.17 -29.97 11.99
C GLY A 255 4.21 -30.53 10.97
N GLU A 256 2.92 -30.44 11.34
CA GLU A 256 1.82 -31.00 10.55
C GLU A 256 0.60 -30.07 10.64
N ILE A 257 -0.03 -29.82 9.51
CA ILE A 257 -1.34 -29.19 9.44
C ILE A 257 -2.42 -30.23 9.16
N LYS A 258 -3.66 -29.91 9.54
CA LYS A 258 -4.81 -30.74 9.25
C LYS A 258 -5.99 -29.94 8.70
N ILE A 259 -6.83 -30.62 7.94
CA ILE A 259 -8.20 -30.20 7.69
C ILE A 259 -9.09 -30.92 8.69
N ASP A 260 -9.89 -30.15 9.43
CA ASP A 260 -10.76 -30.67 10.47
C ASP A 260 -12.09 -29.94 10.46
N GLY A 261 -13.17 -30.68 10.62
CA GLY A 261 -14.54 -30.19 10.72
C GLY A 261 -15.55 -31.04 10.00
N SER A 262 -16.76 -31.14 10.57
CA SER A 262 -17.88 -31.87 10.00
C SER A 262 -17.55 -33.33 9.58
N GLY A 263 -16.77 -34.03 10.42
CA GLY A 263 -16.38 -35.43 10.16
C GLY A 263 -15.19 -35.62 9.24
N ILE A 264 -14.56 -34.53 8.76
CA ILE A 264 -13.33 -34.57 7.95
C ILE A 264 -12.13 -34.55 8.89
N GLN A 265 -11.13 -35.40 8.63
CA GLN A 265 -9.81 -35.36 9.27
C GLN A 265 -8.76 -35.80 8.25
N GLU A 266 -8.04 -34.81 7.67
CA GLU A 266 -6.95 -35.05 6.72
C GLU A 266 -5.70 -34.30 7.16
N TYR A 267 -4.53 -34.94 6.99
CA TYR A 267 -3.26 -34.47 7.53
C TYR A 267 -2.23 -34.24 6.42
N PHE A 268 -1.40 -33.18 6.56
CA PHE A 268 -0.39 -32.78 5.60
C PHE A 268 0.91 -32.41 6.33
N ASN A 269 1.96 -33.20 6.09
CA ASN A 269 3.29 -33.04 6.70
C ASN A 269 4.41 -33.43 5.74
N THR A 270 4.12 -33.57 4.46
CA THR A 270 5.09 -33.92 3.41
C THR A 270 4.87 -33.02 2.20
N GLU A 271 5.97 -32.65 1.57
CA GLU A 271 5.97 -31.85 0.33
C GLU A 271 5.33 -32.63 -0.83
N GLY A 272 4.79 -31.87 -1.78
CA GLY A 272 4.19 -32.37 -3.01
C GLY A 272 2.69 -32.35 -3.03
N VAL A 273 2.15 -32.82 -4.16
CA VAL A 273 0.70 -32.82 -4.45
C VAL A 273 0.05 -34.03 -3.81
N THR A 274 -0.92 -33.76 -2.95
CA THR A 274 -1.74 -34.78 -2.28
C THR A 274 -3.18 -34.66 -2.70
N THR A 275 -3.79 -35.80 -3.12
CA THR A 275 -5.22 -35.87 -3.45
C THR A 275 -5.96 -36.63 -2.35
N ARG A 276 -7.11 -36.11 -1.90
CA ARG A 276 -8.01 -36.75 -0.93
C ARG A 276 -9.44 -36.67 -1.44
N TYR A 277 -10.26 -37.60 -0.99
CA TYR A 277 -11.70 -37.61 -1.21
C TYR A 277 -12.38 -37.47 0.15
N ILE A 278 -13.16 -36.41 0.32
CA ILE A 278 -13.78 -36.05 1.58
C ILE A 278 -15.28 -35.94 1.43
N THR A 279 -16.01 -36.39 2.46
CA THR A 279 -17.49 -36.32 2.51
C THR A 279 -17.88 -35.76 3.87
N PRO A 280 -18.14 -34.42 3.97
CA PRO A 280 -18.53 -33.80 5.23
C PRO A 280 -19.92 -34.28 5.70
N THR A 281 -20.10 -34.39 7.01
CA THR A 281 -21.40 -34.72 7.63
C THR A 281 -22.30 -33.51 7.85
N GLY A 282 -21.75 -32.28 7.69
CA GLY A 282 -22.45 -31.01 7.83
C GLY A 282 -21.86 -29.98 6.91
N ASN A 283 -22.60 -28.87 6.64
CA ASN A 283 -22.07 -27.75 5.88
C ASN A 283 -20.92 -27.09 6.64
N THR A 284 -19.79 -26.87 5.97
CA THR A 284 -18.61 -26.33 6.62
C THR A 284 -17.72 -25.57 5.62
N PRO A 285 -16.97 -24.50 6.03
CA PRO A 285 -15.86 -24.02 5.25
C PRO A 285 -14.74 -25.07 5.20
N LEU A 286 -13.90 -25.00 4.18
CA LEU A 286 -12.62 -25.71 4.19
C LEU A 286 -11.68 -24.99 5.13
N ARG A 287 -11.07 -25.71 6.10
CA ARG A 287 -10.25 -25.12 7.15
C ARG A 287 -8.95 -25.87 7.32
N PHE A 288 -7.84 -25.13 7.31
CA PHE A 288 -6.54 -25.63 7.70
C PHE A 288 -6.20 -25.18 9.12
N TYR A 289 -5.81 -26.14 9.93
CA TYR A 289 -5.36 -25.93 11.31
C TYR A 289 -3.97 -26.52 11.49
N ARG A 290 -3.26 -26.12 12.54
CA ARG A 290 -2.15 -26.91 13.03
C ARG A 290 -2.65 -28.24 13.64
N ASN A 291 -1.86 -29.30 13.49
CA ASN A 291 -2.03 -30.55 14.22
C ASN A 291 -0.97 -30.74 15.31
N THR A 292 0.23 -30.23 15.09
CA THR A 292 1.33 -30.23 16.05
C THR A 292 1.58 -28.84 16.66
N ALA A 293 2.35 -28.76 17.76
CA ALA A 293 2.63 -27.50 18.44
C ALA A 293 3.41 -26.51 17.60
N ASN A 294 4.45 -26.98 16.92
CA ASN A 294 5.29 -26.18 16.04
C ASN A 294 5.01 -26.56 14.59
N VAL A 295 4.54 -25.62 13.81
CA VAL A 295 4.24 -25.79 12.39
C VAL A 295 4.90 -24.66 11.62
N ASP A 296 5.55 -25.01 10.53
CA ASP A 296 6.02 -24.08 9.50
C ASP A 296 5.88 -24.80 8.15
N ILE A 297 4.75 -24.60 7.49
CA ILE A 297 4.36 -25.29 6.25
C ILE A 297 3.87 -24.25 5.25
N THR A 298 4.33 -24.39 4.01
CA THR A 298 3.93 -23.54 2.89
C THR A 298 3.09 -24.33 1.89
N LEU A 299 1.90 -23.83 1.59
CA LEU A 299 1.01 -24.34 0.56
C LEU A 299 1.18 -23.57 -0.74
N ALA A 300 1.35 -24.28 -1.86
CA ALA A 300 1.38 -23.68 -3.20
C ALA A 300 -0.03 -23.53 -3.78
N SER A 301 -0.89 -24.53 -3.58
CA SER A 301 -2.27 -24.47 -4.08
C SER A 301 -3.22 -25.38 -3.30
N VAL A 302 -4.50 -25.01 -3.33
CA VAL A 302 -5.59 -25.84 -2.83
C VAL A 302 -6.73 -25.81 -3.84
N SER A 303 -7.20 -26.97 -4.25
CA SER A 303 -8.32 -27.13 -5.16
C SER A 303 -9.37 -28.06 -4.56
N VAL A 304 -10.62 -27.65 -4.65
CA VAL A 304 -11.79 -28.42 -4.19
C VAL A 304 -12.78 -28.54 -5.34
N GLN A 305 -13.15 -29.76 -5.68
CA GLN A 305 -14.13 -30.06 -6.72
C GLN A 305 -15.17 -31.02 -6.21
N GLN A 306 -16.44 -30.68 -6.25
CA GLN A 306 -17.54 -31.63 -6.01
C GLN A 306 -17.58 -32.66 -7.13
N ILE A 307 -17.68 -33.92 -6.81
CA ILE A 307 -17.63 -35.00 -7.77
C ILE A 307 -18.94 -35.83 -7.88
N SER A 308 -19.87 -35.60 -6.97
CA SER A 308 -21.23 -36.18 -7.05
C SER A 308 -22.10 -35.66 -5.93
#